data_f9db9971b5169c3e9793efaddc28a492
#
_entry.id   f9db9971b5169c3e9793efaddc28a492
#
_cell.length_a   1.000
_cell.length_b   1.000
_cell.length_c   1.000
_cell.angle_alpha   90.00
_cell.angle_beta   90.00
_cell.angle_gamma   90.00
#
_symmetry.space_group_name_H-M   'P 1'
#
loop_
_entity.id
_entity.type
_entity.pdbx_description
1 polymer ?
#
loop_
_entity_poly.entity_id
_entity_poly.type
_entity_poly.pdbx_seq_one_letter_code
_entity_poly.pdbx_strand_id
1 'polypeptide(L)'
;MANIFSKVEQNFLMESDITEMTTLIPYIVTDSVPKLGVMSALRFLEWVSENPEGVISLSSDKSLKNFIHYTHHFLDTWDDKETQAVLEKYGLGGVKRPNLSGLQFVQMDEFYPISPKQHNSFYNYVNKNYIDGFGLDPKRALFINSDDIKLYNGKSYKEIFPNYSIDLSLRFRQALNEEERIQQQSLFMIDDWCSRYDDKIKAKGDIGFLL
;
A
#
# COMPACT_ATOMS: atom_id res chain seq x y z
N MET A 1 30.95 -4.21 6.65
CA MET A 1 29.49 -4.47 6.68
C MET A 1 28.87 -3.54 5.65
N ALA A 2 28.07 -4.08 4.72
CA ALA A 2 27.32 -3.23 3.80
C ALA A 2 26.41 -2.32 4.63
N ASN A 3 26.29 -1.06 4.23
CA ASN A 3 25.48 -0.08 4.94
C ASN A 3 24.01 -0.48 4.75
N ILE A 4 23.37 -0.95 5.81
CA ILE A 4 21.99 -1.48 5.78
C ILE A 4 20.97 -0.34 5.63
N PHE A 5 21.36 0.89 5.99
CA PHE A 5 20.52 2.07 5.98
C PHE A 5 20.76 2.95 4.76
N SER A 6 19.69 3.51 4.21
CA SER A 6 19.74 4.54 3.16
C SER A 6 20.35 5.85 3.69
N LYS A 7 20.61 6.82 2.81
CA LYS A 7 21.15 8.13 3.22
C LYS A 7 20.16 8.87 4.12
N VAL A 8 18.86 8.83 3.79
CA VAL A 8 17.80 9.41 4.60
C VAL A 8 17.80 8.78 5.99
N GLU A 9 17.78 7.45 6.05
CA GLU A 9 17.76 6.70 7.31
C GLU A 9 18.97 6.97 8.18
N GLN A 10 20.17 7.07 7.59
CA GLN A 10 21.41 7.42 8.32
C GLN A 10 21.32 8.80 8.97
N ASN A 11 20.77 9.80 8.25
CA ASN A 11 20.65 11.15 8.82
C ASN A 11 19.61 11.20 9.97
N PHE A 12 18.51 10.44 9.87
CA PHE A 12 17.57 10.31 10.99
C PHE A 12 18.17 9.56 12.19
N LEU A 13 19.01 8.55 11.96
CA LEU A 13 19.74 7.86 13.04
C LEU A 13 20.69 8.77 13.77
N MET A 14 21.36 9.70 13.09
CA MET A 14 22.24 10.69 13.74
C MET A 14 21.48 11.65 14.66
N GLU A 15 20.19 11.83 14.43
CA GLU A 15 19.30 12.64 15.27
C GLU A 15 18.64 11.84 16.41
N SER A 16 18.77 10.51 16.40
CA SER A 16 18.18 9.66 17.43
C SER A 16 19.16 9.42 18.57
N ASP A 17 18.65 9.29 19.80
CA ASP A 17 19.45 8.95 20.98
C ASP A 17 19.80 7.46 21.07
N ILE A 18 19.50 6.68 20.02
CA ILE A 18 19.76 5.23 20.01
C ILE A 18 21.19 4.96 19.59
N THR A 19 21.99 4.52 20.53
CA THR A 19 23.42 4.21 20.34
C THR A 19 23.69 2.75 20.02
N GLU A 20 22.79 1.83 20.35
CA GLU A 20 22.96 0.40 20.10
C GLU A 20 21.67 -0.25 19.59
N MET A 21 21.79 -1.04 18.51
CA MET A 21 20.72 -1.92 18.03
C MET A 21 20.92 -3.33 18.57
N THR A 22 19.98 -3.76 19.38
CA THR A 22 19.99 -5.12 19.97
C THR A 22 19.05 -6.08 19.22
N THR A 23 18.43 -5.64 18.11
CA THR A 23 17.45 -6.42 17.34
C THR A 23 18.05 -6.93 16.03
N LEU A 24 17.50 -8.07 15.54
CA LEU A 24 17.87 -8.65 14.23
C LEU A 24 17.40 -7.79 13.06
N ILE A 25 16.32 -7.02 13.26
CA ILE A 25 15.75 -6.13 12.25
C ILE A 25 16.15 -4.69 12.61
N PRO A 26 16.80 -3.96 11.70
CA PRO A 26 17.11 -2.55 11.91
C PRO A 26 15.84 -1.72 12.13
N TYR A 27 15.89 -0.76 13.03
CA TYR A 27 14.79 0.17 13.28
C TYR A 27 15.30 1.57 13.58
N ILE A 28 14.44 2.55 13.33
CA ILE A 28 14.68 3.96 13.65
C ILE A 28 13.54 4.44 14.55
N VAL A 29 13.89 5.11 15.63
CA VAL A 29 12.90 5.75 16.50
C VAL A 29 12.88 7.24 16.21
N THR A 30 11.69 7.78 16.06
CA THR A 30 11.44 9.22 15.94
C THR A 30 10.70 9.71 17.17
N ASP A 31 10.90 10.98 17.52
CA ASP A 31 10.33 11.62 18.70
C ASP A 31 8.84 11.94 18.55
N SER A 32 8.30 11.90 17.32
CA SER A 32 6.91 12.28 17.05
C SER A 32 6.35 11.65 15.78
N VAL A 33 5.03 11.50 15.74
CA VAL A 33 4.32 10.97 14.54
C VAL A 33 4.51 11.88 13.31
N PRO A 34 4.50 13.22 13.40
CA PRO A 34 4.86 14.07 12.26
C PRO A 34 6.27 13.81 11.74
N LYS A 35 7.27 13.68 12.62
CA LYS A 35 8.66 13.38 12.21
C LYS A 35 8.78 12.01 11.55
N LEU A 36 8.03 11.00 12.03
CA LEU A 36 7.91 9.70 11.35
C LEU A 36 7.36 9.87 9.93
N GLY A 37 6.34 10.72 9.75
CA GLY A 37 5.78 11.04 8.44
C GLY A 37 6.79 11.70 7.50
N VAL A 38 7.61 12.64 8.00
CA VAL A 38 8.69 13.27 7.24
C VAL A 38 9.73 12.22 6.81
N MET A 39 10.17 11.39 7.75
CA MET A 39 11.14 10.33 7.47
C MET A 39 10.62 9.36 6.41
N SER A 40 9.40 8.87 6.58
CA SER A 40 8.78 7.93 5.63
C SER A 40 8.60 8.55 4.24
N ALA A 41 8.21 9.83 4.16
CA ALA A 41 8.06 10.55 2.89
C ALA A 41 9.42 10.72 2.20
N LEU A 42 10.45 11.18 2.90
CA LEU A 42 11.80 11.34 2.34
C LEU A 42 12.41 10.01 1.92
N ARG A 43 12.23 8.96 2.73
CA ARG A 43 12.70 7.60 2.38
C ARG A 43 11.99 7.04 1.14
N PHE A 44 10.70 7.30 1.01
CA PHE A 44 9.93 6.95 -0.19
C PHE A 44 10.47 7.68 -1.43
N LEU A 45 10.65 9.00 -1.35
CA LEU A 45 11.14 9.81 -2.47
C LEU A 45 12.59 9.45 -2.85
N GLU A 46 13.45 9.11 -1.87
CA GLU A 46 14.78 8.56 -2.11
C GLU A 46 14.67 7.27 -2.94
N TRP A 47 13.87 6.31 -2.46
CA TRP A 47 13.70 5.03 -3.14
C TRP A 47 13.14 5.17 -4.54
N VAL A 48 12.13 6.05 -4.75
CA VAL A 48 11.55 6.31 -6.08
C VAL A 48 12.58 6.89 -7.03
N SER A 49 13.45 7.78 -6.55
CA SER A 49 14.49 8.38 -7.42
C SER A 49 15.50 7.34 -7.92
N GLU A 50 15.71 6.28 -7.17
CA GLU A 50 16.58 5.15 -7.53
C GLU A 50 15.82 4.05 -8.31
N ASN A 51 14.49 3.97 -8.15
CA ASN A 51 13.63 2.92 -8.70
C ASN A 51 12.39 3.51 -9.40
N PRO A 52 12.54 4.28 -10.49
CA PRO A 52 11.45 5.04 -11.11
C PRO A 52 10.33 4.17 -11.73
N GLU A 53 10.58 2.88 -11.94
CA GLU A 53 9.60 1.90 -12.43
C GLU A 53 9.34 0.77 -11.42
N GLY A 54 9.76 0.95 -10.19
CA GLY A 54 9.65 -0.05 -9.13
C GLY A 54 8.22 -0.37 -8.74
N VAL A 55 8.05 -1.49 -8.05
CA VAL A 55 6.75 -1.95 -7.52
C VAL A 55 6.60 -1.47 -6.08
N ILE A 56 5.50 -0.77 -5.80
CA ILE A 56 5.18 -0.26 -4.46
C ILE A 56 3.87 -0.81 -3.95
N SER A 57 3.75 -0.95 -2.63
CA SER A 57 2.50 -1.20 -1.93
C SER A 57 2.42 -0.29 -0.72
N LEU A 58 1.35 0.49 -0.63
CA LEU A 58 1.13 1.45 0.43
C LEU A 58 -0.18 1.11 1.15
N SER A 59 -0.13 1.05 2.47
CA SER A 59 -1.27 0.72 3.31
C SER A 59 -2.40 1.76 3.20
N SER A 60 -3.62 1.31 3.38
CA SER A 60 -4.83 2.15 3.37
C SER A 60 -5.22 2.66 4.76
N ASP A 61 -4.29 2.69 5.70
CA ASP A 61 -4.52 3.11 7.08
C ASP A 61 -4.44 4.63 7.25
N LYS A 62 -5.25 5.12 8.19
CA LYS A 62 -5.25 6.51 8.63
C LYS A 62 -3.93 6.94 9.31
N SER A 63 -3.12 6.00 9.79
CA SER A 63 -1.79 6.26 10.34
C SER A 63 -0.85 6.92 9.33
N LEU A 64 -1.05 6.69 8.04
CA LEU A 64 -0.23 7.24 6.96
C LEU A 64 -0.56 8.68 6.56
N LYS A 65 -1.45 9.38 7.28
CA LYS A 65 -1.79 10.78 6.94
C LYS A 65 -0.58 11.71 6.86
N ASN A 66 0.35 11.58 7.79
CA ASN A 66 1.55 12.42 7.79
C ASN A 66 2.49 12.04 6.63
N PHE A 67 2.65 10.77 6.33
CA PHE A 67 3.38 10.32 5.14
C PHE A 67 2.80 10.93 3.86
N ILE A 68 1.49 10.80 3.65
CA ILE A 68 0.79 11.35 2.48
C ILE A 68 0.97 12.87 2.42
N HIS A 69 0.73 13.56 3.53
CA HIS A 69 0.87 15.01 3.62
C HIS A 69 2.27 15.48 3.24
N TYR A 70 3.32 14.90 3.85
CA TYR A 70 4.69 15.31 3.58
C TYR A 70 5.17 14.89 2.19
N THR A 71 4.71 13.77 1.66
CA THR A 71 5.01 13.38 0.27
C THR A 71 4.46 14.41 -0.71
N HIS A 72 3.20 14.84 -0.55
CA HIS A 72 2.63 15.93 -1.35
C HIS A 72 3.43 17.22 -1.17
N HIS A 73 3.66 17.63 0.08
CA HIS A 73 4.39 18.85 0.38
C HIS A 73 5.74 18.89 -0.34
N PHE A 74 6.55 17.85 -0.22
CA PHE A 74 7.86 17.80 -0.88
C PHE A 74 7.74 17.80 -2.41
N LEU A 75 6.78 17.05 -2.97
CA LEU A 75 6.58 17.04 -4.42
C LEU A 75 6.12 18.40 -4.96
N ASP A 76 5.24 19.09 -4.24
CA ASP A 76 4.67 20.37 -4.68
C ASP A 76 5.65 21.53 -4.53
N THR A 77 6.53 21.47 -3.53
CA THR A 77 7.49 22.51 -3.18
C THR A 77 8.94 22.11 -3.45
N TRP A 78 9.19 21.11 -4.32
CA TRP A 78 10.51 20.51 -4.52
C TRP A 78 11.62 21.52 -4.75
N ASP A 79 11.37 22.53 -5.57
CA ASP A 79 12.35 23.55 -5.97
C ASP A 79 12.42 24.74 -5.00
N ASP A 80 11.61 24.77 -3.95
CA ASP A 80 11.61 25.83 -2.96
C ASP A 80 12.86 25.73 -2.07
N LYS A 81 13.42 26.89 -1.70
CA LYS A 81 14.64 26.94 -0.88
C LYS A 81 14.54 26.21 0.45
N GLU A 82 13.37 26.30 1.10
CA GLU A 82 13.13 25.64 2.38
C GLU A 82 13.09 24.11 2.20
N THR A 83 12.41 23.63 1.18
CA THR A 83 12.36 22.21 0.83
C THR A 83 13.73 21.70 0.43
N GLN A 84 14.49 22.45 -0.40
CA GLN A 84 15.84 22.07 -0.78
C GLN A 84 16.78 21.98 0.43
N ALA A 85 16.65 22.88 1.42
CA ALA A 85 17.43 22.78 2.66
C ALA A 85 17.12 21.52 3.47
N VAL A 86 15.83 21.09 3.50
CA VAL A 86 15.43 19.82 4.12
C VAL A 86 15.98 18.63 3.34
N LEU A 87 15.84 18.63 2.03
CA LEU A 87 16.36 17.57 1.15
C LEU A 87 17.89 17.41 1.31
N GLU A 88 18.62 18.52 1.33
CA GLU A 88 20.08 18.52 1.56
C GLU A 88 20.44 17.97 2.92
N LYS A 89 19.73 18.41 3.98
CA LYS A 89 19.92 17.93 5.35
C LYS A 89 19.78 16.40 5.45
N TYR A 90 18.84 15.81 4.73
CA TYR A 90 18.58 14.38 4.78
C TYR A 90 19.21 13.58 3.63
N GLY A 91 20.19 14.15 2.93
CA GLY A 91 21.01 13.43 1.94
C GLY A 91 20.40 13.34 0.53
N LEU A 92 19.33 14.10 0.24
CA LEU A 92 18.69 14.21 -1.06
C LEU A 92 19.09 15.48 -1.83
N GLY A 93 20.09 16.23 -1.35
CA GLY A 93 20.60 17.42 -2.03
C GLY A 93 21.03 17.11 -3.47
N GLY A 94 20.55 17.90 -4.43
CA GLY A 94 20.86 17.73 -5.86
C GLY A 94 20.12 16.57 -6.55
N VAL A 95 19.26 15.83 -5.87
CA VAL A 95 18.36 14.84 -6.48
C VAL A 95 17.30 15.58 -7.29
N LYS A 96 17.03 15.12 -8.51
CA LYS A 96 15.93 15.67 -9.32
C LYS A 96 14.58 15.25 -8.73
N ARG A 97 13.57 16.13 -8.86
CA ARG A 97 12.20 15.79 -8.46
C ARG A 97 11.77 14.46 -9.08
N PRO A 98 11.43 13.44 -8.27
CA PRO A 98 11.08 12.14 -8.80
C PRO A 98 9.73 12.18 -9.54
N ASN A 99 9.64 11.38 -10.59
CA ASN A 99 8.39 11.16 -11.31
C ASN A 99 7.77 9.85 -10.86
N LEU A 100 6.58 9.92 -10.27
CA LEU A 100 5.90 8.75 -9.71
C LEU A 100 5.04 8.00 -10.73
N SER A 101 4.77 8.57 -11.92
CA SER A 101 3.90 7.95 -12.92
C SER A 101 4.47 6.65 -13.51
N GLY A 102 5.78 6.42 -13.39
CA GLY A 102 6.45 5.18 -13.82
C GLY A 102 6.29 4.01 -12.86
N LEU A 103 5.91 4.25 -11.61
CA LEU A 103 5.77 3.21 -10.60
C LEU A 103 4.64 2.23 -10.91
N GLN A 104 4.80 1.01 -10.45
CA GLN A 104 3.75 0.00 -10.41
C GLN A 104 3.17 -0.05 -9.01
N PHE A 105 1.86 0.10 -8.89
CA PHE A 105 1.18 0.05 -7.60
C PHE A 105 0.46 -1.29 -7.40
N VAL A 106 0.53 -1.83 -6.17
CA VAL A 106 -0.20 -3.02 -5.76
C VAL A 106 -1.02 -2.67 -4.53
N GLN A 107 -2.34 -2.80 -4.61
CA GLN A 107 -3.21 -2.66 -3.44
C GLN A 107 -3.02 -3.89 -2.53
N MET A 108 -2.80 -3.68 -1.24
CA MET A 108 -2.46 -4.73 -0.29
C MET A 108 -3.67 -5.56 0.12
N ASP A 109 -4.78 -4.90 0.42
CA ASP A 109 -5.97 -5.53 0.99
C ASP A 109 -7.26 -4.76 0.65
N GLU A 110 -8.40 -5.40 0.90
CA GLU A 110 -9.73 -4.81 0.87
C GLU A 110 -10.69 -5.64 1.73
N PHE A 111 -11.69 -4.99 2.28
CA PHE A 111 -12.82 -5.68 2.90
C PHE A 111 -13.73 -6.31 1.85
N TYR A 112 -14.20 -7.53 2.12
CA TYR A 112 -15.19 -8.16 1.26
C TYR A 112 -16.37 -8.71 2.11
N PRO A 113 -17.62 -8.43 1.71
CA PRO A 113 -18.01 -7.60 0.57
C PRO A 113 -18.07 -6.10 0.92
N ILE A 114 -17.60 -5.26 0.01
CA ILE A 114 -17.71 -3.80 0.15
C ILE A 114 -17.95 -3.18 -1.24
N SER A 115 -18.74 -2.13 -1.34
CA SER A 115 -18.82 -1.38 -2.59
C SER A 115 -17.56 -0.51 -2.76
N PRO A 116 -16.90 -0.54 -3.94
CA PRO A 116 -15.73 0.29 -4.21
C PRO A 116 -16.03 1.80 -4.14
N LYS A 117 -17.32 2.19 -4.13
CA LYS A 117 -17.76 3.59 -3.99
C LYS A 117 -17.96 4.02 -2.54
N GLN A 118 -17.89 3.11 -1.59
CA GLN A 118 -18.03 3.47 -0.17
C GLN A 118 -16.79 4.21 0.32
N HIS A 119 -17.01 5.20 1.21
CA HIS A 119 -15.93 6.05 1.75
C HIS A 119 -14.90 5.30 2.59
N ASN A 120 -15.27 4.13 3.10
CA ASN A 120 -14.41 3.23 3.89
C ASN A 120 -13.85 2.07 3.07
N SER A 121 -14.09 2.01 1.76
CA SER A 121 -13.40 1.07 0.86
C SER A 121 -11.94 1.49 0.69
N PHE A 122 -11.03 0.54 0.80
CA PHE A 122 -9.61 0.77 0.54
C PHE A 122 -9.35 1.04 -0.94
N TYR A 123 -10.13 0.45 -1.84
CA TYR A 123 -10.10 0.81 -3.25
C TYR A 123 -10.36 2.31 -3.47
N ASN A 124 -11.39 2.88 -2.80
CA ASN A 124 -11.66 4.31 -2.85
C ASN A 124 -10.49 5.12 -2.25
N TYR A 125 -9.99 4.68 -1.09
CA TYR A 125 -8.90 5.34 -0.41
C TYR A 125 -7.62 5.42 -1.26
N VAL A 126 -7.19 4.30 -1.86
CA VAL A 126 -5.96 4.26 -2.67
C VAL A 126 -6.11 5.07 -3.95
N ASN A 127 -7.26 5.02 -4.61
CA ASN A 127 -7.50 5.85 -5.79
C ASN A 127 -7.36 7.33 -5.46
N LYS A 128 -8.02 7.80 -4.41
CA LYS A 128 -7.99 9.21 -4.01
C LYS A 128 -6.61 9.69 -3.55
N ASN A 129 -5.95 8.92 -2.68
CA ASN A 129 -4.76 9.40 -1.99
C ASN A 129 -3.46 9.07 -2.73
N TYR A 130 -3.41 7.96 -3.46
CA TYR A 130 -2.20 7.51 -4.12
C TYR A 130 -2.28 7.68 -5.65
N ILE A 131 -3.33 7.16 -6.29
CA ILE A 131 -3.43 7.26 -7.74
C ILE A 131 -3.60 8.71 -8.16
N ASP A 132 -4.67 9.36 -7.72
CA ASP A 132 -4.93 10.76 -8.04
C ASP A 132 -3.96 11.68 -7.27
N GLY A 133 -3.74 11.37 -5.98
CA GLY A 133 -2.95 12.20 -5.10
C GLY A 133 -1.47 12.27 -5.49
N PHE A 134 -0.80 11.16 -5.73
CA PHE A 134 0.61 11.13 -6.12
C PHE A 134 0.82 11.14 -7.64
N GLY A 135 -0.26 11.12 -8.44
CA GLY A 135 -0.17 11.09 -9.90
C GLY A 135 0.37 9.76 -10.43
N LEU A 136 0.03 8.65 -9.79
CA LEU A 136 0.37 7.32 -10.29
C LEU A 136 -0.47 6.98 -11.52
N ASP A 137 0.08 6.20 -12.46
CA ASP A 137 -0.67 5.73 -13.62
C ASP A 137 -1.61 4.56 -13.21
N PRO A 138 -2.95 4.72 -13.28
CA PRO A 138 -3.88 3.65 -12.93
C PRO A 138 -3.74 2.40 -13.81
N LYS A 139 -3.17 2.51 -15.02
CA LYS A 139 -2.89 1.36 -15.89
C LYS A 139 -1.75 0.50 -15.36
N ARG A 140 -0.90 1.05 -14.52
CA ARG A 140 0.21 0.36 -13.87
C ARG A 140 -0.15 -0.16 -12.47
N ALA A 141 -1.38 0.13 -12.01
CA ALA A 141 -1.89 -0.29 -10.72
C ALA A 141 -2.62 -1.64 -10.78
N LEU A 142 -2.45 -2.45 -9.75
CA LEU A 142 -3.20 -3.67 -9.51
C LEU A 142 -4.12 -3.42 -8.32
N PHE A 143 -5.42 -3.38 -8.58
CA PHE A 143 -6.43 -3.07 -7.58
C PHE A 143 -7.19 -4.32 -7.11
N ILE A 144 -7.71 -4.24 -5.88
CA ILE A 144 -8.72 -5.15 -5.35
C ILE A 144 -10.08 -4.44 -5.46
N ASN A 145 -10.77 -4.66 -6.58
CA ASN A 145 -12.12 -4.16 -6.77
C ASN A 145 -13.11 -5.31 -6.50
N SER A 146 -13.90 -5.21 -5.44
CA SER A 146 -14.85 -6.26 -5.06
C SER A 146 -15.93 -6.51 -6.10
N ASP A 147 -16.26 -5.54 -6.97
CA ASP A 147 -17.21 -5.71 -8.06
C ASP A 147 -16.69 -6.65 -9.17
N ASP A 148 -15.36 -6.88 -9.23
CA ASP A 148 -14.74 -7.81 -10.18
C ASP A 148 -14.83 -9.27 -9.72
N ILE A 149 -15.17 -9.51 -8.45
CA ILE A 149 -15.30 -10.84 -7.88
C ILE A 149 -16.67 -11.40 -8.24
N LYS A 150 -16.69 -12.33 -9.20
CA LYS A 150 -17.93 -12.99 -9.61
C LYS A 150 -18.23 -14.15 -8.67
N LEU A 151 -19.49 -14.22 -8.21
CA LEU A 151 -19.96 -15.32 -7.38
C LEU A 151 -20.76 -16.35 -8.21
N TYR A 152 -21.17 -17.43 -7.55
CA TYR A 152 -21.87 -18.52 -8.19
C TYR A 152 -23.04 -18.05 -9.07
N ASN A 153 -23.06 -18.48 -10.33
CA ASN A 153 -24.03 -18.08 -11.36
C ASN A 153 -24.17 -16.54 -11.58
N GLY A 154 -23.10 -15.78 -11.29
CA GLY A 154 -23.10 -14.32 -11.47
C GLY A 154 -23.97 -13.57 -10.46
N LYS A 155 -24.43 -14.23 -9.40
CA LYS A 155 -25.23 -13.60 -8.34
C LYS A 155 -24.41 -12.57 -7.57
N SER A 156 -25.09 -11.57 -7.03
CA SER A 156 -24.51 -10.62 -6.09
C SER A 156 -24.27 -11.26 -4.71
N TYR A 157 -23.40 -10.68 -3.94
CA TYR A 157 -23.14 -11.16 -2.57
C TYR A 157 -24.41 -11.08 -1.68
N LYS A 158 -25.30 -10.11 -1.91
CA LYS A 158 -26.57 -9.97 -1.18
C LYS A 158 -27.53 -11.13 -1.44
N GLU A 159 -27.49 -11.68 -2.64
CA GLU A 159 -28.31 -12.85 -2.99
C GLU A 159 -27.72 -14.14 -2.44
N ILE A 160 -26.40 -14.22 -2.29
CA ILE A 160 -25.70 -15.39 -1.76
C ILE A 160 -25.64 -15.35 -0.22
N PHE A 161 -25.41 -14.18 0.35
CA PHE A 161 -25.25 -13.95 1.79
C PHE A 161 -26.23 -12.89 2.30
N PRO A 162 -27.54 -13.18 2.33
CA PRO A 162 -28.60 -12.19 2.59
C PRO A 162 -28.49 -11.56 3.98
N ASN A 163 -27.90 -12.25 4.94
CA ASN A 163 -27.69 -11.77 6.32
C ASN A 163 -26.35 -11.03 6.52
N TYR A 164 -25.61 -10.74 5.45
CA TYR A 164 -24.28 -10.13 5.49
C TYR A 164 -23.28 -10.91 6.36
N SER A 165 -23.57 -12.18 6.62
CA SER A 165 -22.72 -13.09 7.36
C SER A 165 -22.21 -14.20 6.46
N ILE A 166 -20.92 -14.48 6.56
CA ILE A 166 -20.25 -15.51 5.77
C ILE A 166 -19.75 -16.59 6.75
N ASP A 167 -20.26 -17.79 6.58
CA ASP A 167 -19.76 -18.96 7.32
C ASP A 167 -18.49 -19.48 6.63
N LEU A 168 -17.33 -19.08 7.13
CA LEU A 168 -16.03 -19.52 6.61
C LEU A 168 -15.77 -21.00 6.83
N SER A 169 -16.49 -21.67 7.74
CA SER A 169 -16.36 -23.12 7.96
C SER A 169 -16.75 -23.93 6.74
N LEU A 170 -17.57 -23.36 5.84
CA LEU A 170 -17.94 -23.99 4.57
C LEU A 170 -16.75 -24.30 3.66
N ARG A 171 -15.58 -23.69 3.90
CA ARG A 171 -14.33 -24.09 3.18
C ARG A 171 -13.83 -25.49 3.59
N PHE A 172 -14.20 -25.95 4.78
CA PHE A 172 -13.60 -27.13 5.40
C PHE A 172 -14.60 -28.24 5.72
N ARG A 173 -15.90 -28.00 5.57
CA ARG A 173 -16.96 -28.96 5.81
C ARG A 173 -17.86 -29.13 4.59
N GLN A 174 -18.55 -30.26 4.52
CA GLN A 174 -19.56 -30.49 3.51
C GLN A 174 -20.77 -29.57 3.73
N ALA A 175 -21.31 -29.03 2.65
CA ALA A 175 -22.58 -28.29 2.66
C ALA A 175 -23.75 -29.23 2.99
N LEU A 176 -24.65 -28.80 3.86
CA LEU A 176 -25.78 -29.59 4.36
C LEU A 176 -27.05 -29.42 3.50
N ASN A 177 -27.14 -28.35 2.74
CA ASN A 177 -28.29 -28.01 1.90
C ASN A 177 -27.86 -27.21 0.67
N GLU A 178 -28.81 -26.91 -0.21
CA GLU A 178 -28.54 -26.20 -1.47
C GLU A 178 -28.05 -24.75 -1.25
N GLU A 179 -28.55 -24.07 -0.21
CA GLU A 179 -28.10 -22.71 0.12
C GLU A 179 -26.64 -22.72 0.53
N GLU A 180 -26.25 -23.58 1.46
CA GLU A 180 -24.85 -23.74 1.86
C GLU A 180 -23.96 -24.17 0.69
N ARG A 181 -24.47 -25.02 -0.22
CA ARG A 181 -23.72 -25.41 -1.42
C ARG A 181 -23.39 -24.22 -2.31
N ILE A 182 -24.37 -23.32 -2.51
CA ILE A 182 -24.19 -22.10 -3.30
C ILE A 182 -23.21 -21.15 -2.60
N GLN A 183 -23.33 -20.98 -1.30
CA GLN A 183 -22.39 -20.20 -0.49
C GLN A 183 -20.97 -20.76 -0.53
N GLN A 184 -20.80 -22.06 -0.37
CA GLN A 184 -19.52 -22.75 -0.45
C GLN A 184 -18.85 -22.55 -1.81
N GLN A 185 -19.58 -22.75 -2.90
CA GLN A 185 -19.05 -22.52 -4.24
C GLN A 185 -18.65 -21.06 -4.48
N SER A 186 -19.43 -20.11 -3.93
CA SER A 186 -19.09 -18.69 -3.98
C SER A 186 -17.82 -18.37 -3.19
N LEU A 187 -17.60 -19.00 -2.03
CA LEU A 187 -16.36 -18.88 -1.27
C LEU A 187 -15.16 -19.39 -2.07
N PHE A 188 -15.28 -20.53 -2.75
CA PHE A 188 -14.20 -21.03 -3.59
C PHE A 188 -13.89 -20.10 -4.78
N MET A 189 -14.90 -19.43 -5.33
CA MET A 189 -14.69 -18.43 -6.38
C MET A 189 -13.96 -17.18 -5.87
N ILE A 190 -14.23 -16.76 -4.62
CA ILE A 190 -13.48 -15.69 -3.96
C ILE A 190 -12.02 -16.11 -3.76
N ASP A 191 -11.80 -17.32 -3.23
CA ASP A 191 -10.45 -17.86 -2.99
C ASP A 191 -9.65 -17.99 -4.30
N ASP A 192 -10.28 -18.44 -5.37
CA ASP A 192 -9.68 -18.50 -6.70
C ASP A 192 -9.33 -17.11 -7.26
N TRP A 193 -10.20 -16.12 -7.03
CA TRP A 193 -9.90 -14.73 -7.40
C TRP A 193 -8.68 -14.21 -6.62
N CYS A 194 -8.61 -14.47 -5.31
CA CYS A 194 -7.45 -14.10 -4.49
C CYS A 194 -6.16 -14.77 -4.99
N SER A 195 -6.22 -16.05 -5.33
CA SER A 195 -5.06 -16.77 -5.88
C SER A 195 -4.58 -16.16 -7.21
N ARG A 196 -5.51 -15.81 -8.11
CA ARG A 196 -5.16 -15.11 -9.35
C ARG A 196 -4.62 -13.70 -9.12
N TYR A 197 -5.07 -13.02 -8.06
CA TYR A 197 -4.52 -11.73 -7.69
C TYR A 197 -3.07 -11.87 -7.21
N ASP A 198 -2.77 -12.85 -6.38
CA ASP A 198 -1.41 -13.19 -5.93
C ASP A 198 -0.48 -13.52 -7.11
N ASP A 199 -0.95 -14.29 -8.10
CA ASP A 199 -0.18 -14.57 -9.30
C ASP A 199 0.12 -13.29 -10.13
N LYS A 200 -0.81 -12.33 -10.17
CA LYS A 200 -0.58 -11.03 -10.81
C LYS A 200 0.45 -10.20 -10.05
N ILE A 201 0.47 -10.26 -8.71
CA ILE A 201 1.53 -9.61 -7.91
C ILE A 201 2.88 -10.21 -8.27
N LYS A 202 3.01 -11.54 -8.23
CA LYS A 202 4.24 -12.25 -8.61
C LYS A 202 4.73 -11.89 -10.01
N ALA A 203 3.80 -11.72 -10.96
CA ALA A 203 4.14 -11.34 -12.33
C ALA A 203 4.68 -9.89 -12.45
N LYS A 204 4.41 -9.01 -11.47
CA LYS A 204 4.99 -7.66 -11.43
C LYS A 204 6.43 -7.65 -10.89
N GLY A 205 6.86 -8.72 -10.26
CA GLY A 205 8.14 -8.80 -9.56
C GLY A 205 8.01 -8.51 -8.07
N ASP A 206 9.17 -8.35 -7.41
CA ASP A 206 9.19 -8.10 -5.97
C ASP A 206 8.69 -6.69 -5.63
N ILE A 207 7.91 -6.58 -4.55
CA ILE A 207 7.54 -5.30 -3.98
C ILE A 207 8.79 -4.69 -3.35
N GLY A 208 9.32 -3.65 -3.99
CA GLY A 208 10.57 -3.02 -3.55
C GLY A 208 10.37 -1.98 -2.45
N PHE A 209 9.15 -1.44 -2.31
CA PHE A 209 8.80 -0.51 -1.24
C PHE A 209 7.44 -0.86 -0.66
N LEU A 210 7.41 -1.09 0.65
CA LEU A 210 6.22 -1.41 1.42
C LEU A 210 6.10 -0.44 2.60
N LEU A 211 4.89 0.13 2.80
CA LEU A 211 4.61 1.02 3.92
C LEU A 211 3.24 0.72 4.54
#